data_f7c119bcbb89d1235de5ab55cf5d35e9
#
_entry.id   f7c119bcbb89d1235de5ab55cf5d35e9
#
_cell.length_a   1.000
_cell.length_b   1.000
_cell.length_c   1.000
_cell.angle_alpha   90.00
_cell.angle_beta   90.00
_cell.angle_gamma   90.00
#
_symmetry.space_group_name_H-M   'P 1'
#
loop_
_entity.id
_entity.type
_entity.pdbx_description
1 polymer ?
#
loop_
_entity_poly.entity_id
_entity_poly.type
_entity_poly.pdbx_seq_one_letter_code
_entity_poly.pdbx_strand_id
1 'polypeptide(L)'
;MNRTSPPEEGRYLCLTKGGIIIKIHRVIIDFHTHIVPPWIKERRQEYLGRDPLFDHLYSNPKSKLATADELIAGMDDEGIDISIALNIGWISHELCRETNDYIMEAVARYPKRLVGFCAIQPKAGDVAIAELERCAKGGLRGIGELRPDVQGFDLGDEATMAPVVEAANRHGMILLTHSSEPVGHQYAGKGEVTPDILYRFISRFPQIPFVCAHWGGGLPFYALMPEVASALQNVFFDTAATPFLYRPEIFRYIAEIAGVDKILFGTDYPLMPQSRVIKQLRSLDMGVDAEDLILGGNAKRLLGL
;
A
#
# COMPACT_ATOMS: atom_id res chain seq x y z
N MET A 1 -6.87 -24.19 -24.44
CA MET A 1 -5.77 -23.24 -24.59
C MET A 1 -4.85 -23.44 -23.38
N ASN A 2 -3.63 -23.93 -23.62
CA ASN A 2 -2.66 -24.17 -22.55
C ASN A 2 -2.27 -22.84 -21.92
N ARG A 3 -2.68 -22.61 -20.67
CA ARG A 3 -2.11 -21.54 -19.84
C ARG A 3 -0.67 -21.93 -19.52
N THR A 4 0.29 -21.31 -20.15
CA THR A 4 1.70 -21.42 -19.76
C THR A 4 1.83 -20.67 -18.43
N SER A 5 2.11 -21.39 -17.36
CA SER A 5 2.54 -20.81 -16.09
C SER A 5 3.70 -19.83 -16.33
N PRO A 6 3.78 -18.71 -15.61
CA PRO A 6 4.92 -17.80 -15.75
C PRO A 6 6.22 -18.60 -15.48
N PRO A 7 7.34 -18.23 -16.13
CA PRO A 7 8.58 -18.98 -16.02
C PRO A 7 9.01 -19.08 -14.56
N GLU A 8 9.28 -20.31 -14.09
CA GLU A 8 9.76 -20.60 -12.73
C GLU A 8 11.14 -19.98 -12.43
N GLU A 9 11.83 -19.50 -13.46
CA GLU A 9 13.13 -18.83 -13.34
C GLU A 9 12.99 -17.50 -12.59
N GLY A 10 13.56 -17.44 -11.39
CA GLY A 10 13.53 -16.27 -10.50
C GLY A 10 12.69 -16.44 -9.24
N ARG A 11 11.84 -17.49 -9.14
CA ARG A 11 11.06 -17.77 -7.94
C ARG A 11 11.80 -18.55 -6.84
N TYR A 12 12.98 -19.10 -7.14
CA TYR A 12 13.72 -19.91 -6.19
C TYR A 12 15.18 -19.49 -6.11
N LEU A 13 15.67 -19.29 -4.89
CA LEU A 13 17.10 -19.22 -4.62
C LEU A 13 17.63 -20.66 -4.49
N CYS A 14 18.61 -21.03 -5.28
CA CYS A 14 19.30 -22.31 -5.16
C CYS A 14 20.53 -22.15 -4.27
N LEU A 15 20.49 -22.65 -3.03
CA LEU A 15 21.64 -22.74 -2.16
C LEU A 15 22.17 -24.17 -2.16
N THR A 16 23.50 -24.32 -2.31
CA THR A 16 24.16 -25.64 -2.17
C THR A 16 24.79 -25.73 -0.78
N LYS A 17 24.29 -26.65 0.06
CA LYS A 17 24.93 -26.99 1.33
C LYS A 17 25.16 -28.50 1.35
N GLY A 18 26.43 -28.94 1.29
CA GLY A 18 26.76 -30.37 1.31
C GLY A 18 26.19 -31.17 0.14
N GLY A 19 26.07 -30.60 -1.08
CA GLY A 19 25.49 -31.30 -2.25
C GLY A 19 23.95 -31.30 -2.34
N ILE A 20 23.26 -30.68 -1.38
CA ILE A 20 21.80 -30.56 -1.39
C ILE A 20 21.43 -29.23 -1.99
N ILE A 21 20.63 -29.23 -3.06
CA ILE A 21 20.02 -28.01 -3.62
C ILE A 21 18.78 -27.67 -2.81
N ILE A 22 18.84 -26.59 -2.03
CA ILE A 22 17.68 -26.04 -1.33
C ILE A 22 17.06 -24.98 -2.22
N LYS A 23 15.86 -25.24 -2.73
CA LYS A 23 15.04 -24.24 -3.40
C LYS A 23 14.28 -23.44 -2.36
N ILE A 24 14.64 -22.17 -2.17
CA ILE A 24 13.90 -21.24 -1.30
C ILE A 24 12.92 -20.49 -2.18
N HIS A 25 11.64 -20.63 -1.92
CA HIS A 25 10.59 -19.87 -2.60
C HIS A 25 10.71 -18.39 -2.19
N ARG A 26 10.81 -17.51 -3.18
CA ARG A 26 10.81 -16.06 -3.00
C ARG A 26 9.38 -15.58 -2.97
N VAL A 27 8.95 -15.11 -1.83
CA VAL A 27 7.61 -14.56 -1.64
C VAL A 27 7.53 -13.18 -2.25
N ILE A 28 6.56 -12.95 -3.14
CA ILE A 28 6.25 -11.64 -3.71
C ILE A 28 4.99 -11.12 -3.03
N ILE A 29 5.11 -9.95 -2.38
CA ILE A 29 4.02 -9.30 -1.65
C ILE A 29 3.75 -7.93 -2.26
N ASP A 30 2.59 -7.77 -2.88
CA ASP A 30 2.13 -6.47 -3.37
C ASP A 30 1.51 -5.67 -2.22
N PHE A 31 2.21 -4.64 -1.76
CA PHE A 31 1.82 -3.89 -0.56
C PHE A 31 0.73 -2.84 -0.84
N HIS A 32 0.34 -2.63 -2.11
CA HIS A 32 -0.61 -1.59 -2.46
C HIS A 32 -1.56 -2.03 -3.58
N THR A 33 -2.73 -2.56 -3.18
CA THR A 33 -3.78 -2.95 -4.13
C THR A 33 -5.15 -2.52 -3.61
N HIS A 34 -6.01 -2.05 -4.52
CA HIS A 34 -7.36 -1.62 -4.18
C HIS A 34 -8.40 -2.62 -4.63
N ILE A 35 -9.33 -2.95 -3.74
CA ILE A 35 -10.52 -3.73 -4.07
C ILE A 35 -11.78 -3.02 -3.62
N VAL A 36 -12.85 -3.23 -4.37
CA VAL A 36 -14.18 -2.73 -4.02
C VAL A 36 -15.19 -3.87 -4.02
N PRO A 37 -16.26 -3.76 -3.24
CA PRO A 37 -17.38 -4.69 -3.29
C PRO A 37 -17.93 -4.83 -4.72
N PRO A 38 -18.38 -6.02 -5.14
CA PRO A 38 -18.98 -6.23 -6.46
C PRO A 38 -20.12 -5.25 -6.77
N TRP A 39 -20.97 -4.98 -5.80
CA TRP A 39 -22.10 -4.06 -5.97
C TRP A 39 -21.68 -2.60 -6.19
N ILE A 40 -20.54 -2.14 -5.66
CA ILE A 40 -19.99 -0.81 -5.97
C ILE A 40 -19.52 -0.78 -7.42
N LYS A 41 -18.82 -1.82 -7.87
CA LYS A 41 -18.33 -1.94 -9.24
C LYS A 41 -19.47 -1.99 -10.25
N GLU A 42 -20.48 -2.83 -10.01
CA GLU A 42 -21.65 -3.01 -10.87
C GLU A 42 -22.51 -1.76 -10.94
N ARG A 43 -22.68 -1.08 -9.80
CA ARG A 43 -23.50 0.13 -9.66
C ARG A 43 -22.68 1.39 -9.55
N ARG A 44 -21.54 1.46 -10.25
CA ARG A 44 -20.60 2.61 -10.22
C ARG A 44 -21.32 3.95 -10.30
N GLN A 45 -22.30 4.09 -11.20
CA GLN A 45 -23.04 5.34 -11.42
C GLN A 45 -23.84 5.80 -10.19
N GLU A 46 -24.30 4.86 -9.35
CA GLU A 46 -25.04 5.18 -8.12
C GLU A 46 -24.10 5.66 -7.00
N TYR A 47 -22.81 5.30 -7.07
CA TYR A 47 -21.78 5.73 -6.11
C TYR A 47 -21.11 7.04 -6.52
N LEU A 48 -21.13 7.41 -7.82
CA LEU A 48 -20.76 8.75 -8.25
C LEU A 48 -21.71 9.77 -7.61
N GLY A 49 -21.14 10.87 -7.05
CA GLY A 49 -21.84 11.88 -6.29
C GLY A 49 -22.02 11.56 -4.81
N ARG A 50 -21.65 10.36 -4.34
CA ARG A 50 -21.69 10.00 -2.91
C ARG A 50 -20.38 10.28 -2.18
N ASP A 51 -19.25 10.26 -2.90
CA ASP A 51 -17.94 10.50 -2.33
C ASP A 51 -17.04 11.22 -3.33
N PRO A 52 -16.44 12.38 -2.97
CA PRO A 52 -15.63 13.19 -3.88
C PRO A 52 -14.38 12.47 -4.40
N LEU A 53 -13.75 11.60 -3.59
CA LEU A 53 -12.59 10.85 -4.04
C LEU A 53 -13.00 9.79 -5.06
N PHE A 54 -14.12 9.10 -4.81
CA PHE A 54 -14.64 8.12 -5.76
C PHE A 54 -14.99 8.80 -7.10
N ASP A 55 -15.60 9.98 -7.06
CA ASP A 55 -15.89 10.77 -8.26
C ASP A 55 -14.61 11.14 -9.01
N HIS A 56 -13.61 11.63 -8.29
CA HIS A 56 -12.35 12.05 -8.87
C HIS A 56 -11.61 10.89 -9.57
N LEU A 57 -11.60 9.71 -8.96
CA LEU A 57 -10.89 8.54 -9.46
C LEU A 57 -11.67 7.76 -10.53
N TYR A 58 -13.00 7.69 -10.39
CA TYR A 58 -13.82 6.71 -11.12
C TYR A 58 -14.94 7.30 -11.99
N SER A 59 -15.04 8.63 -12.13
CA SER A 59 -15.96 9.27 -13.10
C SER A 59 -15.59 8.92 -14.55
N ASN A 60 -14.30 8.71 -14.83
CA ASN A 60 -13.89 8.19 -16.13
C ASN A 60 -14.26 6.69 -16.24
N PRO A 61 -15.12 6.28 -17.19
CA PRO A 61 -15.55 4.89 -17.32
C PRO A 61 -14.40 3.92 -17.65
N LYS A 62 -13.24 4.43 -18.11
CA LYS A 62 -12.03 3.63 -18.37
C LYS A 62 -11.23 3.34 -17.08
N SER A 63 -11.47 4.06 -15.99
CA SER A 63 -10.86 3.78 -14.69
C SER A 63 -11.31 2.41 -14.21
N LYS A 64 -10.35 1.59 -13.81
CA LYS A 64 -10.61 0.20 -13.42
C LYS A 64 -11.02 0.13 -11.96
N LEU A 65 -11.98 -0.73 -11.67
CA LEU A 65 -12.33 -1.20 -10.33
C LEU A 65 -12.13 -2.71 -10.30
N ALA A 66 -11.60 -3.24 -9.22
CA ALA A 66 -11.40 -4.68 -9.05
C ALA A 66 -12.11 -5.19 -7.80
N THR A 67 -12.66 -6.39 -7.88
CA THR A 67 -13.12 -7.17 -6.74
C THR A 67 -11.99 -8.01 -6.17
N ALA A 68 -12.19 -8.63 -5.00
CA ALA A 68 -11.23 -9.55 -4.42
C ALA A 68 -10.94 -10.75 -5.36
N ASP A 69 -11.97 -11.29 -6.02
CA ASP A 69 -11.80 -12.44 -6.92
C ASP A 69 -10.98 -12.07 -8.18
N GLU A 70 -11.15 -10.83 -8.67
CA GLU A 70 -10.34 -10.32 -9.79
C GLU A 70 -8.90 -10.04 -9.38
N LEU A 71 -8.69 -9.54 -8.14
CA LEU A 71 -7.33 -9.41 -7.60
C LEU A 71 -6.65 -10.77 -7.49
N ILE A 72 -7.31 -11.79 -6.93
CA ILE A 72 -6.76 -13.15 -6.83
C ILE A 72 -6.42 -13.70 -8.22
N ALA A 73 -7.31 -13.56 -9.21
CA ALA A 73 -7.04 -13.99 -10.57
C ALA A 73 -5.82 -13.28 -11.17
N GLY A 74 -5.71 -11.95 -10.98
CA GLY A 74 -4.54 -11.18 -11.40
C GLY A 74 -3.25 -11.62 -10.71
N MET A 75 -3.31 -11.89 -9.40
CA MET A 75 -2.17 -12.42 -8.63
C MET A 75 -1.71 -13.78 -9.18
N ASP A 76 -2.64 -14.67 -9.52
CA ASP A 76 -2.33 -16.00 -10.08
C ASP A 76 -1.68 -15.90 -11.45
N ASP A 77 -2.20 -15.00 -12.31
CA ASP A 77 -1.64 -14.75 -13.65
C ASP A 77 -0.24 -14.11 -13.59
N GLU A 78 0.03 -13.26 -12.60
CA GLU A 78 1.25 -12.46 -12.48
C GLU A 78 2.26 -13.05 -11.47
N GLY A 79 1.87 -14.10 -10.76
CA GLY A 79 2.74 -14.79 -9.81
C GLY A 79 2.96 -14.06 -8.50
N ILE A 80 1.98 -13.33 -8.01
CA ILE A 80 2.01 -12.66 -6.71
C ILE A 80 1.51 -13.64 -5.64
N ASP A 81 2.21 -13.74 -4.53
CA ASP A 81 1.85 -14.66 -3.46
C ASP A 81 0.83 -14.03 -2.50
N ILE A 82 1.06 -12.79 -2.09
CA ILE A 82 0.20 -12.06 -1.14
C ILE A 82 -0.02 -10.64 -1.66
N SER A 83 -1.22 -10.09 -1.45
CA SER A 83 -1.52 -8.68 -1.69
C SER A 83 -2.16 -8.04 -0.47
N ILE A 84 -1.80 -6.77 -0.21
CA ILE A 84 -2.48 -5.95 0.78
C ILE A 84 -3.71 -5.34 0.12
N ALA A 85 -4.88 -5.76 0.58
CA ALA A 85 -6.15 -5.22 0.10
C ALA A 85 -6.50 -3.95 0.85
N LEU A 86 -6.50 -2.83 0.13
CA LEU A 86 -6.80 -1.49 0.62
C LEU A 86 -8.18 -1.03 0.17
N ASN A 87 -8.78 -0.14 0.94
CA ASN A 87 -9.83 0.76 0.51
C ASN A 87 -9.24 2.05 -0.07
N ILE A 88 -10.09 2.89 -0.66
CA ILE A 88 -9.79 4.31 -0.86
C ILE A 88 -10.13 5.11 0.40
N GLY A 89 -9.65 6.34 0.51
CA GLY A 89 -9.94 7.25 1.63
C GLY A 89 -11.35 7.83 1.57
N TRP A 90 -12.36 7.03 1.93
CA TRP A 90 -13.76 7.49 1.95
C TRP A 90 -13.98 8.64 2.94
N ILE A 91 -14.75 9.66 2.54
CA ILE A 91 -15.17 10.75 3.43
C ILE A 91 -16.25 10.27 4.41
N SER A 92 -17.14 9.41 3.97
CA SER A 92 -18.26 8.90 4.79
C SER A 92 -17.81 7.73 5.67
N HIS A 93 -18.11 7.82 6.97
CA HIS A 93 -17.88 6.72 7.90
C HIS A 93 -18.66 5.45 7.50
N GLU A 94 -19.87 5.62 6.96
CA GLU A 94 -20.72 4.53 6.50
C GLU A 94 -20.08 3.77 5.34
N LEU A 95 -19.49 4.49 4.36
CA LEU A 95 -18.75 3.87 3.26
C LEU A 95 -17.46 3.19 3.73
N CYS A 96 -16.74 3.78 4.70
CA CYS A 96 -15.63 3.09 5.33
C CYS A 96 -16.07 1.74 5.88
N ARG A 97 -17.14 1.73 6.67
CA ARG A 97 -17.66 0.53 7.32
C ARG A 97 -18.15 -0.51 6.31
N GLU A 98 -18.95 -0.10 5.32
CA GLU A 98 -19.48 -0.97 4.27
C GLU A 98 -18.34 -1.69 3.52
N THR A 99 -17.30 -0.95 3.17
CA THR A 99 -16.17 -1.50 2.42
C THR A 99 -15.20 -2.29 3.31
N ASN A 100 -15.08 -1.96 4.59
CA ASN A 100 -14.33 -2.76 5.56
C ASN A 100 -14.95 -4.14 5.77
N ASP A 101 -16.30 -4.22 5.81
CA ASP A 101 -16.99 -5.51 5.91
C ASP A 101 -16.61 -6.43 4.74
N TYR A 102 -16.55 -5.87 3.53
CA TYR A 102 -16.12 -6.61 2.35
C TYR A 102 -14.65 -7.03 2.41
N ILE A 103 -13.74 -6.16 2.88
CA ILE A 103 -12.32 -6.53 3.02
C ILE A 103 -12.15 -7.66 4.05
N MET A 104 -12.85 -7.60 5.19
CA MET A 104 -12.82 -8.67 6.19
C MET A 104 -13.33 -9.99 5.61
N GLU A 105 -14.43 -9.97 4.84
CA GLU A 105 -14.92 -11.15 4.12
C GLU A 105 -13.88 -11.69 3.12
N ALA A 106 -13.28 -10.80 2.33
CA ALA A 106 -12.26 -11.20 1.35
C ALA A 106 -11.03 -11.85 2.01
N VAL A 107 -10.53 -11.29 3.11
CA VAL A 107 -9.43 -11.85 3.88
C VAL A 107 -9.80 -13.20 4.49
N ALA A 108 -11.00 -13.34 5.04
CA ALA A 108 -11.49 -14.61 5.56
C ALA A 108 -11.61 -15.70 4.47
N ARG A 109 -11.97 -15.31 3.25
CA ARG A 109 -12.08 -16.19 2.08
C ARG A 109 -10.71 -16.58 1.50
N TYR A 110 -9.74 -15.66 1.55
CA TYR A 110 -8.40 -15.86 0.99
C TYR A 110 -7.28 -15.61 2.02
N PRO A 111 -7.26 -16.33 3.18
CA PRO A 111 -6.42 -15.97 4.33
C PRO A 111 -4.91 -16.14 4.12
N LYS A 112 -4.50 -16.86 3.06
CA LYS A 112 -3.09 -17.03 2.68
C LYS A 112 -2.65 -16.12 1.52
N ARG A 113 -3.59 -15.37 0.96
CA ARG A 113 -3.38 -14.56 -0.23
C ARG A 113 -3.61 -13.07 0.03
N LEU A 114 -4.51 -12.72 0.95
CA LEU A 114 -4.85 -11.34 1.25
C LEU A 114 -4.56 -10.98 2.70
N VAL A 115 -4.00 -9.79 2.88
CA VAL A 115 -3.92 -9.08 4.16
C VAL A 115 -4.74 -7.80 3.98
N GLY A 116 -5.71 -7.56 4.86
CA GLY A 116 -6.59 -6.41 4.73
C GLY A 116 -6.16 -5.22 5.59
N PHE A 117 -6.33 -4.03 5.05
CA PHE A 117 -6.26 -2.76 5.77
C PHE A 117 -7.63 -2.10 5.76
N CYS A 118 -8.01 -1.45 6.85
CA CYS A 118 -9.31 -0.80 6.97
C CYS A 118 -9.28 0.66 6.54
N ALA A 119 -10.39 1.14 5.97
CA ALA A 119 -10.65 2.56 5.85
C ALA A 119 -11.24 3.10 7.16
N ILE A 120 -10.85 4.30 7.54
CA ILE A 120 -11.49 5.08 8.59
C ILE A 120 -11.65 6.54 8.14
N GLN A 121 -12.61 7.24 8.74
CA GLN A 121 -12.71 8.70 8.65
C GLN A 121 -12.27 9.30 9.99
N PRO A 122 -11.02 9.76 10.14
CA PRO A 122 -10.50 10.22 11.43
C PRO A 122 -11.35 11.31 12.10
N LYS A 123 -11.97 12.20 11.32
CA LYS A 123 -12.85 13.26 11.84
C LYS A 123 -14.16 12.75 12.44
N ALA A 124 -14.51 11.48 12.22
CA ALA A 124 -15.68 10.90 12.87
C ALA A 124 -15.45 10.60 14.38
N GLY A 125 -14.22 10.82 14.90
CA GLY A 125 -13.93 10.71 16.33
C GLY A 125 -14.13 9.28 16.86
N ASP A 126 -14.86 9.14 17.97
CA ASP A 126 -15.01 7.86 18.67
C ASP A 126 -15.58 6.75 17.80
N VAL A 127 -16.46 7.06 16.83
CA VAL A 127 -16.99 6.02 15.93
C VAL A 127 -15.95 5.52 14.94
N ALA A 128 -14.98 6.36 14.54
CA ALA A 128 -13.85 5.93 13.73
C ALA A 128 -12.91 5.01 14.53
N ILE A 129 -12.67 5.31 15.82
CA ILE A 129 -11.87 4.47 16.71
C ILE A 129 -12.56 3.14 16.95
N ALA A 130 -13.87 3.14 17.23
CA ALA A 130 -14.64 1.90 17.38
C ALA A 130 -14.59 1.02 16.12
N GLU A 131 -14.65 1.63 14.94
CA GLU A 131 -14.52 0.92 13.66
C GLU A 131 -13.13 0.33 13.45
N LEU A 132 -12.06 1.10 13.75
CA LEU A 132 -10.68 0.62 13.72
C LEU A 132 -10.53 -0.62 14.61
N GLU A 133 -11.00 -0.55 15.86
CA GLU A 133 -10.92 -1.67 16.81
C GLU A 133 -11.75 -2.89 16.35
N ARG A 134 -12.91 -2.65 15.73
CA ARG A 134 -13.72 -3.72 15.12
C ARG A 134 -12.95 -4.42 13.99
N CYS A 135 -12.32 -3.66 13.13
CA CYS A 135 -11.52 -4.16 12.01
C CYS A 135 -10.30 -4.94 12.49
N ALA A 136 -9.59 -4.45 13.50
CA ALA A 136 -8.46 -5.14 14.11
C ALA A 136 -8.88 -6.50 14.71
N LYS A 137 -10.00 -6.54 15.43
CA LYS A 137 -10.60 -7.80 15.95
C LYS A 137 -11.05 -8.72 14.82
N GLY A 138 -11.46 -8.17 13.67
CA GLY A 138 -11.81 -8.87 12.44
C GLY A 138 -10.61 -9.39 11.63
N GLY A 139 -9.36 -9.17 12.14
CA GLY A 139 -8.14 -9.69 11.52
C GLY A 139 -7.46 -8.76 10.53
N LEU A 140 -7.93 -7.51 10.37
CA LEU A 140 -7.25 -6.52 9.54
C LEU A 140 -5.96 -6.04 10.25
N ARG A 141 -4.91 -5.79 9.47
CA ARG A 141 -3.55 -5.56 9.97
C ARG A 141 -3.07 -4.11 9.84
N GLY A 142 -3.86 -3.24 9.24
CA GLY A 142 -3.49 -1.84 9.05
C GLY A 142 -4.68 -0.96 8.72
N ILE A 143 -4.39 0.31 8.55
CA ILE A 143 -5.31 1.39 8.22
C ILE A 143 -4.81 2.01 6.92
N GLY A 144 -5.65 2.15 5.92
CA GLY A 144 -5.29 2.79 4.64
C GLY A 144 -6.10 2.27 3.44
N GLU A 145 -5.97 2.98 2.35
CA GLU A 145 -5.16 4.16 2.14
C GLU A 145 -5.87 5.40 2.70
N LEU A 146 -5.23 6.15 3.60
CA LEU A 146 -5.76 7.44 4.05
C LEU A 146 -5.54 8.51 2.97
N ARG A 147 -6.50 9.40 2.82
CA ARG A 147 -6.46 10.56 1.90
C ARG A 147 -6.80 11.84 2.68
N PRO A 148 -5.88 12.34 3.52
CA PRO A 148 -6.12 13.49 4.40
C PRO A 148 -6.69 14.70 3.68
N ASP A 149 -6.15 15.01 2.50
CA ASP A 149 -6.56 16.11 1.63
C ASP A 149 -8.04 16.04 1.21
N VAL A 150 -8.52 14.86 0.83
CA VAL A 150 -9.92 14.66 0.41
C VAL A 150 -10.83 14.38 1.59
N GLN A 151 -10.37 13.61 2.58
CA GLN A 151 -11.11 13.32 3.82
C GLN A 151 -11.23 14.55 4.73
N GLY A 152 -10.53 15.64 4.40
CA GLY A 152 -10.68 16.94 5.03
C GLY A 152 -10.07 17.03 6.43
N PHE A 153 -8.98 16.31 6.71
CA PHE A 153 -8.24 16.43 7.96
C PHE A 153 -6.74 16.72 7.72
N ASP A 154 -6.10 17.34 8.70
CA ASP A 154 -4.64 17.51 8.68
C ASP A 154 -3.99 16.29 9.36
N LEU A 155 -3.12 15.62 8.62
CA LEU A 155 -2.34 14.49 9.17
C LEU A 155 -1.46 14.91 10.36
N GLY A 156 -1.04 16.18 10.41
CA GLY A 156 -0.29 16.77 11.51
C GLY A 156 -1.14 17.24 12.69
N ASP A 157 -2.48 17.22 12.60
CA ASP A 157 -3.37 17.59 13.70
C ASP A 157 -3.39 16.51 14.78
N GLU A 158 -2.79 16.83 15.93
CA GLU A 158 -2.69 15.91 17.07
C GLU A 158 -4.04 15.53 17.63
N ALA A 159 -4.99 16.46 17.69
CA ALA A 159 -6.31 16.20 18.25
C ALA A 159 -7.07 15.13 17.45
N THR A 160 -6.91 15.15 16.12
CA THR A 160 -7.51 14.16 15.21
C THR A 160 -6.72 12.84 15.18
N MET A 161 -5.39 12.91 15.14
CA MET A 161 -4.57 11.73 14.84
C MET A 161 -4.07 10.97 16.06
N ALA A 162 -3.91 11.60 17.24
CA ALA A 162 -3.42 10.89 18.43
C ALA A 162 -4.34 9.71 18.83
N PRO A 163 -5.68 9.87 18.89
CA PRO A 163 -6.56 8.72 19.19
C PRO A 163 -6.43 7.58 18.19
N VAL A 164 -6.29 7.91 16.88
CA VAL A 164 -6.08 6.92 15.81
C VAL A 164 -4.77 6.16 16.00
N VAL A 165 -3.68 6.89 16.24
CA VAL A 165 -2.34 6.31 16.45
C VAL A 165 -2.29 5.45 17.70
N GLU A 166 -2.91 5.90 18.80
CA GLU A 166 -3.01 5.12 20.04
C GLU A 166 -3.77 3.81 19.82
N ALA A 167 -4.93 3.88 19.16
CA ALA A 167 -5.71 2.69 18.86
C ALA A 167 -4.96 1.74 17.92
N ALA A 168 -4.32 2.27 16.88
CA ALA A 168 -3.48 1.49 15.96
C ALA A 168 -2.33 0.78 16.68
N ASN A 169 -1.62 1.47 17.57
CA ASN A 169 -0.54 0.90 18.37
C ASN A 169 -1.02 -0.21 19.31
N ARG A 170 -2.18 -0.02 19.99
CA ARG A 170 -2.75 -1.06 20.87
C ARG A 170 -3.02 -2.37 20.12
N HIS A 171 -3.33 -2.28 18.82
CA HIS A 171 -3.65 -3.43 17.97
C HIS A 171 -2.50 -3.86 17.04
N GLY A 172 -1.33 -3.22 17.12
CA GLY A 172 -0.18 -3.52 16.26
C GLY A 172 -0.47 -3.28 14.78
N MET A 173 -1.30 -2.28 14.46
CA MET A 173 -1.67 -1.97 13.08
C MET A 173 -0.66 -1.04 12.41
N ILE A 174 -0.49 -1.21 11.11
CA ILE A 174 0.33 -0.35 10.25
C ILE A 174 -0.56 0.76 9.71
N LEU A 175 -0.04 1.98 9.60
CA LEU A 175 -0.76 3.09 8.98
C LEU A 175 -0.16 3.39 7.61
N LEU A 176 -1.01 3.42 6.58
CA LEU A 176 -0.65 3.75 5.21
C LEU A 176 -1.43 4.98 4.74
N THR A 177 -0.73 5.96 4.19
CA THR A 177 -1.34 7.17 3.64
C THR A 177 -0.89 7.43 2.21
N HIS A 178 -1.80 7.96 1.44
CA HIS A 178 -1.48 8.57 0.15
C HIS A 178 -0.41 9.65 0.31
N SER A 179 0.41 9.81 -0.72
CA SER A 179 1.31 10.95 -0.83
C SER A 179 1.51 11.37 -2.28
N SER A 180 1.85 12.64 -2.48
CA SER A 180 2.02 13.21 -3.80
C SER A 180 3.22 14.14 -3.85
N GLU A 181 3.81 14.22 -5.04
CA GLU A 181 4.90 15.15 -5.31
C GLU A 181 4.40 16.60 -5.29
N PRO A 182 5.14 17.53 -4.65
CA PRO A 182 4.79 18.96 -4.66
C PRO A 182 5.01 19.60 -6.04
N VAL A 183 5.66 18.89 -6.95
CA VAL A 183 6.04 19.33 -8.30
C VAL A 183 5.60 18.29 -9.34
N GLY A 184 5.86 18.54 -10.62
CA GLY A 184 5.56 17.61 -11.71
C GLY A 184 4.18 17.83 -12.34
N HIS A 185 3.76 16.88 -13.19
CA HIS A 185 2.52 16.98 -13.94
C HIS A 185 1.28 16.72 -13.06
N GLN A 186 0.13 17.16 -13.53
CA GLN A 186 -1.15 16.85 -12.91
C GLN A 186 -1.68 15.53 -13.46
N TYR A 187 -2.25 14.69 -12.58
CA TYR A 187 -2.87 13.42 -12.92
C TYR A 187 -4.07 13.13 -12.00
N ALA A 188 -4.98 12.31 -12.45
CA ALA A 188 -6.07 11.85 -11.60
C ALA A 188 -5.49 11.09 -10.38
N GLY A 189 -5.92 11.45 -9.18
CA GLY A 189 -5.38 10.91 -7.94
C GLY A 189 -4.27 11.74 -7.31
N LYS A 190 -3.65 12.72 -8.02
CA LYS A 190 -2.68 13.63 -7.38
C LYS A 190 -3.35 14.41 -6.26
N GLY A 191 -2.78 14.31 -5.08
CA GLY A 191 -3.28 14.97 -3.87
C GLY A 191 -2.35 16.05 -3.35
N GLU A 192 -2.63 16.51 -2.13
CA GLU A 192 -1.90 17.59 -1.46
C GLU A 192 -1.05 17.07 -0.27
N VAL A 193 -0.98 15.75 -0.05
CA VAL A 193 -0.16 15.18 1.03
C VAL A 193 1.29 15.11 0.57
N THR A 194 2.02 16.19 0.81
CA THR A 194 3.40 16.40 0.38
C THR A 194 4.43 15.97 1.45
N PRO A 195 5.72 15.87 1.11
CA PRO A 195 6.78 15.43 2.03
C PRO A 195 6.83 16.16 3.37
N ASP A 196 6.53 17.46 3.40
CA ASP A 196 6.52 18.26 4.63
C ASP A 196 5.37 17.87 5.56
N ILE A 197 4.19 17.53 5.02
CA ILE A 197 3.04 17.05 5.78
C ILE A 197 3.36 15.67 6.38
N LEU A 198 3.94 14.76 5.59
CA LEU A 198 4.39 13.46 6.05
C LEU A 198 5.43 13.59 7.15
N TYR A 199 6.43 14.46 6.97
CA TYR A 199 7.50 14.66 7.94
C TYR A 199 6.98 15.20 9.28
N ARG A 200 6.01 16.12 9.27
CA ARG A 200 5.35 16.60 10.50
C ARG A 200 4.67 15.46 11.26
N PHE A 201 3.92 14.59 10.56
CA PHE A 201 3.28 13.44 11.17
C PHE A 201 4.30 12.45 11.76
N ILE A 202 5.29 12.05 10.97
CA ILE A 202 6.34 11.10 11.35
C ILE A 202 7.11 11.59 12.58
N SER A 203 7.45 12.88 12.61
CA SER A 203 8.17 13.50 13.73
C SER A 203 7.34 13.52 15.01
N ARG A 204 6.03 13.59 14.91
CA ARG A 204 5.11 13.60 16.04
C ARG A 204 4.78 12.21 16.58
N PHE A 205 4.70 11.23 15.69
CA PHE A 205 4.28 9.86 15.99
C PHE A 205 5.34 8.82 15.54
N PRO A 206 6.59 8.90 16.04
CA PRO A 206 7.69 8.05 15.55
C PRO A 206 7.51 6.56 15.90
N GLN A 207 6.58 6.22 16.78
CA GLN A 207 6.38 4.86 17.28
C GLN A 207 5.52 4.00 16.37
N ILE A 208 4.70 4.60 15.48
CA ILE A 208 3.82 3.82 14.60
C ILE A 208 4.54 3.37 13.33
N PRO A 209 4.45 2.10 12.90
CA PRO A 209 4.87 1.72 11.56
C PRO A 209 4.05 2.48 10.51
N PHE A 210 4.73 3.26 9.69
CA PHE A 210 4.10 4.17 8.76
C PHE A 210 4.56 3.93 7.32
N VAL A 211 3.61 3.74 6.41
CA VAL A 211 3.88 3.57 4.98
C VAL A 211 3.43 4.81 4.23
N CYS A 212 4.36 5.43 3.54
CA CYS A 212 4.11 6.54 2.63
C CYS A 212 3.95 5.98 1.21
N ALA A 213 2.73 6.02 0.67
CA ALA A 213 2.45 5.53 -0.69
C ALA A 213 3.22 6.36 -1.74
N HIS A 214 3.39 5.79 -2.93
CA HIS A 214 3.97 6.49 -4.08
C HIS A 214 5.32 7.15 -3.79
N TRP A 215 6.24 6.42 -3.17
CA TRP A 215 7.56 6.93 -2.78
C TRP A 215 7.50 8.13 -1.82
N GLY A 216 6.43 8.25 -1.04
CA GLY A 216 6.27 9.36 -0.11
C GLY A 216 6.26 10.74 -0.78
N GLY A 217 5.84 10.81 -2.05
CA GLY A 217 5.91 12.06 -2.83
C GLY A 217 7.32 12.63 -2.95
N GLY A 218 8.35 11.80 -2.77
CA GLY A 218 9.76 12.18 -2.78
C GLY A 218 10.38 12.44 -1.40
N LEU A 219 9.67 12.17 -0.30
CA LEU A 219 10.23 12.32 1.06
C LEU A 219 11.58 11.61 1.25
N PRO A 220 11.81 10.36 0.75
CA PRO A 220 13.07 9.66 1.00
C PRO A 220 14.32 10.35 0.42
N PHE A 221 14.19 11.26 -0.57
CA PHE A 221 15.33 12.06 -1.04
C PHE A 221 15.88 12.99 0.05
N TYR A 222 15.06 13.40 1.00
CA TYR A 222 15.49 14.21 2.14
C TYR A 222 16.20 13.42 3.24
N ALA A 223 16.29 12.08 3.13
CA ALA A 223 17.06 11.27 4.08
C ALA A 223 18.58 11.54 4.04
N LEU A 224 19.07 12.32 3.08
CA LEU A 224 20.41 12.89 3.12
C LEU A 224 20.59 13.96 4.23
N MET A 225 19.50 14.45 4.81
CA MET A 225 19.51 15.32 5.98
C MET A 225 19.46 14.42 7.24
N PRO A 226 20.45 14.51 8.17
CA PRO A 226 20.55 13.59 9.31
C PRO A 226 19.30 13.56 10.20
N GLU A 227 18.64 14.70 10.40
CA GLU A 227 17.42 14.82 11.18
C GLU A 227 16.23 14.12 10.49
N VAL A 228 16.13 14.17 9.17
CA VAL A 228 15.11 13.44 8.41
C VAL A 228 15.38 11.95 8.45
N ALA A 229 16.63 11.53 8.19
CA ALA A 229 17.03 10.13 8.28
C ALA A 229 16.67 9.51 9.65
N SER A 230 16.92 10.26 10.72
CA SER A 230 16.57 9.85 12.09
C SER A 230 15.07 9.65 12.28
N ALA A 231 14.24 10.50 11.69
CA ALA A 231 12.78 10.40 11.77
C ALA A 231 12.22 9.20 10.99
N LEU A 232 12.91 8.72 9.95
CA LEU A 232 12.43 7.65 9.06
C LEU A 232 12.62 6.22 9.61
N GLN A 233 12.95 6.02 10.89
CA GLN A 233 13.25 4.69 11.44
C GLN A 233 12.11 3.68 11.28
N ASN A 234 10.86 4.08 11.55
CA ASN A 234 9.66 3.25 11.41
C ASN A 234 8.84 3.58 10.14
N VAL A 235 9.50 4.20 9.14
CA VAL A 235 8.85 4.63 7.90
C VAL A 235 9.28 3.74 6.76
N PHE A 236 8.32 3.45 5.88
CA PHE A 236 8.50 2.68 4.66
C PHE A 236 7.88 3.44 3.49
N PHE A 237 8.34 3.12 2.28
CA PHE A 237 7.89 3.74 1.04
C PHE A 237 7.44 2.66 0.09
N ASP A 238 6.19 2.70 -0.38
CA ASP A 238 5.79 1.76 -1.42
C ASP A 238 6.06 2.31 -2.82
N THR A 239 6.12 1.39 -3.77
CA THR A 239 6.44 1.66 -5.16
C THR A 239 5.21 1.84 -6.05
N ALA A 240 4.03 2.03 -5.44
CA ALA A 240 2.77 2.16 -6.17
C ALA A 240 2.86 3.25 -7.24
N ALA A 241 2.26 2.98 -8.39
CA ALA A 241 2.21 3.87 -9.54
C ALA A 241 3.57 4.33 -10.12
N THR A 242 4.72 3.75 -9.71
CA THR A 242 6.07 4.16 -10.18
C THR A 242 6.16 4.39 -11.69
N PRO A 243 5.61 3.51 -12.59
CA PRO A 243 5.71 3.71 -14.03
C PRO A 243 5.07 4.99 -14.59
N PHE A 244 4.24 5.66 -13.78
CA PHE A 244 3.61 6.93 -14.16
C PHE A 244 4.28 8.14 -13.51
N LEU A 245 5.02 7.94 -12.40
CA LEU A 245 5.51 9.02 -11.56
C LEU A 245 7.01 9.24 -11.71
N TYR A 246 7.78 8.15 -11.79
CA TYR A 246 9.24 8.21 -11.74
C TYR A 246 9.88 7.31 -12.80
N ARG A 247 11.11 7.65 -13.16
CA ARG A 247 11.97 6.73 -13.92
C ARG A 247 12.40 5.55 -13.04
N PRO A 248 12.69 4.37 -13.63
CA PRO A 248 13.06 3.17 -12.87
C PRO A 248 14.22 3.36 -11.89
N GLU A 249 15.16 4.26 -12.19
CA GLU A 249 16.33 4.51 -11.35
C GLU A 249 16.00 4.96 -9.92
N ILE A 250 14.76 5.36 -9.64
CA ILE A 250 14.32 5.71 -8.29
C ILE A 250 14.54 4.58 -7.29
N PHE A 251 14.34 3.32 -7.70
CA PHE A 251 14.61 2.15 -6.84
C PHE A 251 16.03 2.15 -6.31
N ARG A 252 17.01 2.39 -7.20
CA ARG A 252 18.42 2.40 -6.83
C ARG A 252 18.76 3.56 -5.92
N TYR A 253 18.34 4.77 -6.29
CA TYR A 253 18.65 5.96 -5.51
C TYR A 253 18.02 5.92 -4.12
N ILE A 254 16.78 5.48 -3.99
CA ILE A 254 16.16 5.39 -2.67
C ILE A 254 16.79 4.27 -1.85
N ALA A 255 17.15 3.13 -2.45
CA ALA A 255 17.88 2.07 -1.75
C ALA A 255 19.24 2.56 -1.20
N GLU A 256 19.94 3.43 -1.94
CA GLU A 256 21.21 4.02 -1.51
C GLU A 256 21.03 5.10 -0.43
N ILE A 257 19.99 5.93 -0.53
CA ILE A 257 19.79 7.10 0.35
C ILE A 257 19.09 6.71 1.65
N ALA A 258 17.96 6.00 1.56
CA ALA A 258 17.10 5.68 2.69
C ALA A 258 17.26 4.24 3.21
N GLY A 259 17.85 3.36 2.39
CA GLY A 259 18.00 1.94 2.68
C GLY A 259 17.04 1.07 1.87
N VAL A 260 17.58 -0.03 1.34
CA VAL A 260 16.79 -1.01 0.57
C VAL A 260 15.66 -1.64 1.41
N ASP A 261 15.88 -1.74 2.73
CA ASP A 261 14.94 -2.29 3.71
C ASP A 261 13.72 -1.39 3.98
N LYS A 262 13.70 -0.19 3.43
CA LYS A 262 12.59 0.78 3.52
C LYS A 262 11.62 0.72 2.34
N ILE A 263 11.96 -0.02 1.29
CA ILE A 263 11.17 -0.07 0.05
C ILE A 263 10.23 -1.27 0.09
N LEU A 264 8.94 -1.04 -0.14
CA LEU A 264 7.90 -2.05 -0.25
C LEU A 264 7.41 -2.11 -1.69
N PHE A 265 7.42 -3.28 -2.31
CA PHE A 265 6.80 -3.47 -3.61
C PHE A 265 5.29 -3.22 -3.50
N GLY A 266 4.78 -2.27 -4.27
CA GLY A 266 3.37 -1.91 -4.39
C GLY A 266 3.07 -1.51 -5.83
N THR A 267 1.85 -1.75 -6.31
CA THR A 267 1.52 -1.52 -7.72
C THR A 267 0.42 -0.51 -7.96
N ASP A 268 -0.44 -0.29 -6.98
CA ASP A 268 -1.69 0.47 -7.15
C ASP A 268 -2.68 -0.29 -8.07
N TYR A 269 -2.66 -1.65 -7.99
CA TYR A 269 -3.64 -2.45 -8.71
C TYR A 269 -5.07 -2.03 -8.33
N PRO A 270 -6.03 -1.87 -9.24
CA PRO A 270 -6.02 -2.30 -10.65
C PRO A 270 -5.58 -1.22 -11.65
N LEU A 271 -4.92 -0.14 -11.19
CA LEU A 271 -4.43 0.92 -12.08
C LEU A 271 -3.54 0.33 -13.20
N MET A 272 -2.68 -0.61 -12.83
CA MET A 272 -1.80 -1.31 -13.77
C MET A 272 -1.61 -2.79 -13.41
N PRO A 273 -1.12 -3.63 -14.36
CA PRO A 273 -0.66 -4.99 -14.06
C PRO A 273 0.55 -4.97 -13.12
N GLN A 274 0.60 -5.91 -12.19
CA GLN A 274 1.64 -6.02 -11.17
C GLN A 274 3.03 -6.27 -11.78
N SER A 275 3.11 -7.06 -12.87
CA SER A 275 4.34 -7.31 -13.61
C SER A 275 5.02 -6.06 -14.17
N ARG A 276 4.28 -4.95 -14.33
CA ARG A 276 4.85 -3.72 -14.87
C ARG A 276 5.89 -3.11 -13.93
N VAL A 277 5.62 -3.07 -12.64
CA VAL A 277 6.56 -2.57 -11.62
C VAL A 277 7.70 -3.57 -11.41
N ILE A 278 7.41 -4.88 -11.39
CA ILE A 278 8.43 -5.94 -11.30
C ILE A 278 9.44 -5.84 -12.46
N LYS A 279 8.96 -5.62 -13.69
CA LYS A 279 9.84 -5.44 -14.86
C LYS A 279 10.73 -4.21 -14.74
N GLN A 280 10.23 -3.10 -14.19
CA GLN A 280 11.07 -1.93 -13.92
C GLN A 280 12.18 -2.24 -12.91
N LEU A 281 11.85 -2.85 -11.77
CA LEU A 281 12.83 -3.22 -10.76
C LEU A 281 13.91 -4.14 -11.35
N ARG A 282 13.51 -5.20 -12.05
CA ARG A 282 14.44 -6.17 -12.65
C ARG A 282 15.33 -5.59 -13.74
N SER A 283 14.85 -4.57 -14.46
CA SER A 283 15.65 -3.90 -15.48
C SER A 283 16.88 -3.15 -14.94
N LEU A 284 16.95 -2.94 -13.63
CA LEU A 284 18.02 -2.19 -12.98
C LEU A 284 19.19 -3.07 -12.53
N ASP A 285 19.02 -4.40 -12.48
CA ASP A 285 20.05 -5.34 -11.99
C ASP A 285 20.64 -4.90 -10.64
N MET A 286 19.78 -4.70 -9.65
CA MET A 286 20.18 -4.26 -8.31
C MET A 286 20.79 -5.38 -7.46
N GLY A 287 20.89 -6.58 -8.00
CA GLY A 287 21.30 -7.79 -7.30
C GLY A 287 20.14 -8.50 -6.59
N VAL A 288 20.31 -9.80 -6.45
CA VAL A 288 19.30 -10.75 -5.99
C VAL A 288 18.75 -10.40 -4.60
N ASP A 289 19.64 -10.05 -3.68
CA ASP A 289 19.23 -9.77 -2.28
C ASP A 289 18.40 -8.48 -2.17
N ALA A 290 18.75 -7.45 -2.94
CA ALA A 290 17.98 -6.21 -2.97
C ALA A 290 16.60 -6.43 -3.61
N GLU A 291 16.53 -7.20 -4.70
CA GLU A 291 15.28 -7.55 -5.35
C GLU A 291 14.35 -8.35 -4.42
N ASP A 292 14.90 -9.34 -3.70
CA ASP A 292 14.13 -10.16 -2.75
C ASP A 292 13.59 -9.34 -1.57
N LEU A 293 14.37 -8.41 -1.04
CA LEU A 293 13.93 -7.52 0.02
C LEU A 293 12.77 -6.63 -0.45
N ILE A 294 12.92 -5.99 -1.62
CA ILE A 294 11.89 -5.09 -2.16
C ILE A 294 10.61 -5.85 -2.51
N LEU A 295 10.71 -6.98 -3.23
CA LEU A 295 9.55 -7.72 -3.72
C LEU A 295 8.71 -8.36 -2.61
N GLY A 296 9.31 -8.69 -1.44
CA GLY A 296 8.52 -9.33 -0.39
C GLY A 296 9.18 -9.40 0.98
N GLY A 297 10.52 -9.42 1.05
CA GLY A 297 11.24 -9.59 2.31
C GLY A 297 10.94 -8.50 3.33
N ASN A 298 10.90 -7.24 2.89
CA ASN A 298 10.58 -6.10 3.74
C ASN A 298 9.12 -6.14 4.21
N ALA A 299 8.18 -6.40 3.30
CA ALA A 299 6.75 -6.53 3.61
C ALA A 299 6.50 -7.69 4.58
N LYS A 300 7.15 -8.84 4.36
CA LYS A 300 7.06 -10.00 5.24
C LYS A 300 7.52 -9.67 6.66
N ARG A 301 8.65 -8.98 6.81
CA ARG A 301 9.18 -8.52 8.11
C ARG A 301 8.22 -7.53 8.78
N LEU A 302 7.71 -6.53 8.04
CA LEU A 302 6.80 -5.52 8.56
C LEU A 302 5.48 -6.13 9.02
N LEU A 303 4.96 -7.11 8.31
CA LEU A 303 3.71 -7.82 8.61
C LEU A 303 3.89 -8.95 9.65
N GLY A 304 5.11 -9.35 9.98
CA GLY A 304 5.37 -10.49 10.88
C GLY A 304 4.89 -11.84 10.30
N LEU A 305 5.10 -12.08 8.99
CA LEU A 305 4.69 -13.29 8.27
C LEU A 305 5.81 -14.33 8.18
#